data_5ff2a871fbecfd53d135cf795a4f4646
#
_entry.id   5ff2a871fbecfd53d135cf795a4f4646
#
_cell.length_a   1.000
_cell.length_b   1.000
_cell.length_c   1.000
_cell.angle_alpha   90.00
_cell.angle_beta   90.00
_cell.angle_gamma   90.00
#
_symmetry.space_group_name_H-M   'P 1'
#
loop_
_entity.id
_entity.type
_entity.pdbx_description
1 polymer ?
#
loop_
_entity_poly.entity_id
_entity_poly.type
_entity_poly.pdbx_seq_one_letter_code
_entity_poly.pdbx_strand_id
1 'polypeptide(L)'
;MRCAIVGSGLGGFVAYATLRHGGLEPAEIAVFGGDADPAGAWRPRAEAIRQRRMRSESDGHCYPTSFPGLAAREAARRGSLTPLLQSVTDRYRPTVAEFLRHVDVLRASSRWDESFVETRIQSVRAVDGGFELDGHGSFAHVLLAPGHPGLARPPELDADPRVVHAYEPHDYASRVVVVGAGMAAATEWLNALEAGAEVTSVRRREPERRPLNVARPLFTKRGLAAYHATAPAARAELLKGFGAPSYPPGREWDAPLERAARDGRFHVATDLNGAEQVICATGFARGFEHDALLRRLVEEHGLETEQRWIVLAADSTVPALTDATRTLSLAGVSGQWAYPAADTLVGMKYAARRFLAKVQRCPTR
;
A
#
# COMPACT_ATOMS: atom_id res chain seq x y z
N MET A 1 -5.21 -27.47 5.15
CA MET A 1 -4.36 -26.31 4.82
C MET A 1 -3.76 -25.77 6.11
N ARG A 2 -2.55 -25.24 6.08
CA ARG A 2 -1.81 -24.82 7.28
C ARG A 2 -2.06 -23.38 7.68
N CYS A 3 -2.20 -22.51 6.67
CA CYS A 3 -2.45 -21.10 6.88
C CYS A 3 -3.38 -20.50 5.82
N ALA A 4 -3.97 -19.37 6.17
CA ALA A 4 -4.81 -18.58 5.28
C ALA A 4 -4.28 -17.14 5.15
N ILE A 5 -4.45 -16.58 3.96
CA ILE A 5 -4.24 -15.18 3.64
C ILE A 5 -5.58 -14.60 3.21
N VAL A 6 -6.06 -13.57 3.87
CA VAL A 6 -7.28 -12.87 3.52
C VAL A 6 -6.93 -11.53 2.88
N GLY A 7 -7.27 -11.40 1.61
CA GLY A 7 -6.89 -10.30 0.73
C GLY A 7 -5.94 -10.74 -0.38
N SER A 8 -6.43 -10.72 -1.63
CA SER A 8 -5.68 -11.17 -2.81
C SER A 8 -4.90 -10.06 -3.53
N GLY A 9 -4.89 -8.83 -2.99
CA GLY A 9 -4.10 -7.74 -3.54
C GLY A 9 -2.59 -7.90 -3.30
N LEU A 10 -1.79 -6.89 -3.67
CA LEU A 10 -0.32 -6.91 -3.55
C LEU A 10 0.17 -7.30 -2.14
N GLY A 11 -0.54 -6.91 -1.07
CA GLY A 11 -0.19 -7.29 0.30
C GLY A 11 -0.27 -8.80 0.54
N GLY A 12 -1.38 -9.41 0.13
CA GLY A 12 -1.57 -10.86 0.20
C GLY A 12 -0.61 -11.61 -0.71
N PHE A 13 -0.37 -11.09 -1.91
CA PHE A 13 0.57 -11.69 -2.86
C PHE A 13 2.01 -11.69 -2.35
N VAL A 14 2.47 -10.59 -1.75
CA VAL A 14 3.81 -10.53 -1.11
C VAL A 14 3.91 -11.55 0.03
N ALA A 15 2.84 -11.71 0.82
CA ALA A 15 2.79 -12.71 1.87
C ALA A 15 2.86 -14.13 1.29
N TYR A 16 2.04 -14.43 0.28
CA TYR A 16 2.05 -15.72 -0.40
C TYR A 16 3.42 -16.05 -1.00
N ALA A 17 3.99 -15.14 -1.80
CA ALA A 17 5.31 -15.35 -2.40
C ALA A 17 6.41 -15.56 -1.34
N THR A 18 6.28 -14.90 -0.17
CA THR A 18 7.19 -15.10 0.97
C THR A 18 7.04 -16.49 1.57
N LEU A 19 5.81 -16.98 1.76
CA LEU A 19 5.54 -18.33 2.27
C LEU A 19 6.05 -19.40 1.30
N ARG A 20 5.78 -19.24 -0.01
CA ARG A 20 6.29 -20.13 -1.06
C ARG A 20 7.82 -20.18 -1.09
N HIS A 21 8.46 -19.01 -1.02
CA HIS A 21 9.92 -18.92 -0.93
C HIS A 21 10.47 -19.57 0.36
N GLY A 22 9.69 -19.53 1.43
CA GLY A 22 9.99 -20.21 2.71
C GLY A 22 9.74 -21.72 2.71
N GLY A 23 9.35 -22.31 1.57
CA GLY A 23 9.21 -23.75 1.37
C GLY A 23 7.81 -24.34 1.63
N LEU A 24 6.79 -23.51 1.87
CA LEU A 24 5.41 -24.02 1.95
C LEU A 24 4.90 -24.38 0.55
N GLU A 25 4.20 -25.49 0.41
CA GLU A 25 3.55 -25.87 -0.83
C GLU A 25 2.21 -25.15 -1.03
N PRO A 26 1.72 -24.95 -2.29
CA PRO A 26 0.44 -24.30 -2.54
C PRO A 26 -0.71 -24.93 -1.75
N ALA A 27 -0.73 -26.25 -1.62
CA ALA A 27 -1.76 -26.99 -0.88
C ALA A 27 -1.77 -26.69 0.64
N GLU A 28 -0.71 -26.07 1.18
CA GLU A 28 -0.64 -25.66 2.59
C GLU A 28 -1.20 -24.25 2.82
N ILE A 29 -1.41 -23.46 1.75
CA ILE A 29 -1.79 -22.05 1.83
C ILE A 29 -3.13 -21.84 1.13
N ALA A 30 -4.11 -21.23 1.80
CA ALA A 30 -5.31 -20.72 1.16
C ALA A 30 -5.20 -19.19 1.00
N VAL A 31 -5.59 -18.67 -0.15
CA VAL A 31 -5.66 -17.22 -0.38
C VAL A 31 -7.08 -16.85 -0.76
N PHE A 32 -7.72 -16.04 0.07
CA PHE A 32 -9.09 -15.59 -0.14
C PHE A 32 -9.13 -14.14 -0.64
N GLY A 33 -9.86 -13.89 -1.70
CA GLY A 33 -10.01 -12.54 -2.24
C GLY A 33 -11.02 -12.46 -3.39
N GLY A 34 -11.37 -11.24 -3.78
CA GLY A 34 -12.35 -11.00 -4.84
C GLY A 34 -11.76 -10.89 -6.25
N ASP A 35 -10.45 -11.04 -6.41
CA ASP A 35 -9.78 -10.94 -7.71
C ASP A 35 -8.55 -11.85 -7.71
N ALA A 36 -8.40 -12.65 -8.76
CA ALA A 36 -7.25 -13.52 -8.95
C ALA A 36 -5.98 -12.77 -9.39
N ASP A 37 -6.11 -11.58 -9.99
CA ASP A 37 -4.95 -10.72 -10.30
C ASP A 37 -4.46 -10.02 -9.03
N PRO A 38 -3.24 -10.33 -8.53
CA PRO A 38 -2.68 -9.64 -7.35
C PRO A 38 -2.56 -8.12 -7.52
N ALA A 39 -2.46 -7.63 -8.75
CA ALA A 39 -2.42 -6.21 -9.07
C ALA A 39 -3.80 -5.67 -9.51
N GLY A 40 -4.87 -6.46 -9.51
CA GLY A 40 -6.18 -6.09 -10.05
C GLY A 40 -6.78 -4.82 -9.45
N ALA A 41 -6.67 -4.64 -8.14
CA ALA A 41 -7.12 -3.41 -7.50
C ALA A 41 -6.16 -2.21 -7.71
N TRP A 42 -4.88 -2.46 -7.99
CA TRP A 42 -3.86 -1.42 -8.15
C TRP A 42 -3.72 -0.96 -9.61
N ARG A 43 -3.82 -1.87 -10.57
CA ARG A 43 -3.65 -1.61 -12.01
C ARG A 43 -4.56 -0.49 -12.52
N PRO A 44 -5.91 -0.54 -12.36
CA PRO A 44 -6.79 0.53 -12.83
C PRO A 44 -6.49 1.88 -12.17
N ARG A 45 -6.04 1.87 -10.92
CA ARG A 45 -5.66 3.11 -10.20
C ARG A 45 -4.38 3.72 -10.77
N ALA A 46 -3.39 2.89 -11.09
CA ALA A 46 -2.15 3.34 -11.72
C ALA A 46 -2.39 3.86 -13.13
N GLU A 47 -3.31 3.25 -13.87
CA GLU A 47 -3.75 3.70 -15.20
C GLU A 47 -4.51 5.03 -15.12
N ALA A 48 -5.47 5.15 -14.21
CA ALA A 48 -6.26 6.38 -14.04
C ALA A 48 -5.36 7.60 -13.77
N ILE A 49 -4.39 7.46 -12.87
CA ILE A 49 -3.44 8.54 -12.54
C ILE A 49 -2.24 8.59 -13.53
N ARG A 50 -2.28 7.81 -14.62
CA ARG A 50 -1.23 7.72 -15.64
C ARG A 50 0.17 7.55 -15.05
N GLN A 51 0.28 6.69 -14.03
CA GLN A 51 1.53 6.46 -13.30
C GLN A 51 2.56 5.77 -14.19
N ARG A 52 3.68 6.43 -14.47
CA ARG A 52 4.73 5.90 -15.35
C ARG A 52 5.76 5.06 -14.60
N ARG A 53 6.04 5.39 -13.34
CA ARG A 53 7.06 4.72 -12.50
C ARG A 53 6.54 4.46 -11.11
N MET A 54 7.05 3.40 -10.51
CA MET A 54 6.82 3.12 -9.10
C MET A 54 7.46 4.21 -8.23
N ARG A 55 6.83 4.53 -7.12
CA ARG A 55 7.42 5.42 -6.12
C ARG A 55 8.47 4.70 -5.27
N SER A 56 8.33 3.38 -5.11
CA SER A 56 9.25 2.57 -4.31
C SER A 56 10.64 2.51 -4.94
N GLU A 57 11.63 2.51 -4.08
CA GLU A 57 13.02 2.31 -4.43
C GLU A 57 13.34 0.84 -4.75
N SER A 58 14.60 0.54 -4.96
CA SER A 58 15.13 -0.71 -5.51
C SER A 58 14.69 -2.01 -4.86
N ASP A 59 14.39 -2.02 -3.57
CA ASP A 59 13.91 -3.21 -2.86
C ASP A 59 12.39 -3.27 -2.71
N GLY A 60 11.67 -2.37 -3.37
CA GLY A 60 10.21 -2.30 -3.44
C GLY A 60 9.57 -3.36 -4.34
N HIS A 61 10.09 -4.60 -4.37
CA HIS A 61 9.56 -5.68 -5.18
C HIS A 61 8.74 -6.67 -4.37
N CYS A 62 7.80 -7.33 -5.03
CA CYS A 62 6.94 -8.34 -4.40
C CYS A 62 7.73 -9.53 -3.87
N TYR A 63 8.81 -9.92 -4.54
CA TYR A 63 9.59 -11.10 -4.17
C TYR A 63 10.51 -10.83 -2.97
N PRO A 64 10.62 -11.73 -2.00
CA PRO A 64 11.40 -11.52 -0.75
C PRO A 64 12.88 -11.21 -0.96
N THR A 65 13.48 -11.77 -2.03
CA THR A 65 14.91 -11.64 -2.36
C THR A 65 15.15 -10.97 -3.70
N SER A 66 14.26 -10.08 -4.13
CA SER A 66 14.27 -9.51 -5.48
C SER A 66 15.36 -8.49 -5.78
N PHE A 67 16.09 -8.02 -4.79
CA PHE A 67 17.17 -7.06 -4.98
C PHE A 67 18.44 -7.74 -5.57
N PRO A 68 19.07 -7.23 -6.62
CA PRO A 68 18.71 -6.06 -7.45
C PRO A 68 17.83 -6.42 -8.68
N GLY A 69 17.01 -7.45 -8.60
CA GLY A 69 16.36 -8.18 -9.69
C GLY A 69 15.80 -7.35 -10.86
N LEU A 70 14.91 -6.38 -10.61
CA LEU A 70 14.36 -5.55 -11.69
C LEU A 70 15.41 -4.62 -12.29
N ALA A 71 16.28 -4.05 -11.46
CA ALA A 71 17.38 -3.20 -11.94
C ALA A 71 18.35 -3.98 -12.82
N ALA A 72 18.67 -5.23 -12.47
CA ALA A 72 19.52 -6.09 -13.29
C ALA A 72 18.87 -6.43 -14.65
N ARG A 73 17.59 -6.77 -14.65
CA ARG A 73 16.84 -7.03 -15.89
C ARG A 73 16.75 -5.79 -16.78
N GLU A 74 16.48 -4.62 -16.21
CA GLU A 74 16.44 -3.37 -16.97
C GLU A 74 17.82 -2.99 -17.50
N ALA A 75 18.90 -3.19 -16.73
CA ALA A 75 20.27 -2.98 -17.16
C ALA A 75 20.63 -3.85 -18.37
N ALA A 76 20.33 -5.15 -18.31
CA ALA A 76 20.55 -6.08 -19.41
C ALA A 76 19.75 -5.68 -20.67
N ARG A 77 18.46 -5.34 -20.52
CA ARG A 77 17.61 -4.93 -21.63
C ARG A 77 18.08 -3.63 -22.30
N ARG A 78 18.59 -2.67 -21.53
CA ARG A 78 19.05 -1.37 -22.04
C ARG A 78 20.51 -1.36 -22.48
N GLY A 79 21.27 -2.41 -22.19
CA GLY A 79 22.72 -2.40 -22.38
C GLY A 79 23.43 -1.31 -21.53
N SER A 80 22.93 -0.99 -20.35
CA SER A 80 23.40 0.11 -19.51
C SER A 80 23.46 -0.29 -18.04
N LEU A 81 24.55 0.05 -17.35
CA LEU A 81 24.70 -0.18 -15.91
C LEU A 81 23.96 0.86 -15.04
N THR A 82 23.37 1.90 -15.64
CA THR A 82 22.66 2.97 -14.90
C THR A 82 21.60 2.44 -13.93
N PRO A 83 20.72 1.48 -14.29
CA PRO A 83 19.73 0.94 -13.34
C PRO A 83 20.37 0.29 -12.11
N LEU A 84 21.50 -0.42 -12.29
CA LEU A 84 22.22 -1.06 -11.17
C LEU A 84 22.84 -0.02 -10.25
N LEU A 85 23.49 1.01 -10.79
CA LEU A 85 24.07 2.10 -10.02
C LEU A 85 22.99 2.86 -9.24
N GLN A 86 21.84 3.10 -9.87
CA GLN A 86 20.69 3.70 -9.20
C GLN A 86 20.14 2.81 -8.09
N SER A 87 20.14 1.49 -8.27
CA SER A 87 19.71 0.52 -7.26
C SER A 87 20.58 0.56 -6.00
N VAL A 88 21.90 0.61 -6.18
CA VAL A 88 22.86 0.70 -5.06
C VAL A 88 22.69 2.01 -4.27
N THR A 89 22.27 3.08 -4.93
CA THR A 89 22.05 4.40 -4.30
C THR A 89 20.60 4.65 -3.90
N ASP A 90 19.74 3.64 -3.88
CA ASP A 90 18.29 3.73 -3.57
C ASP A 90 17.53 4.72 -4.47
N ARG A 91 18.00 4.94 -5.71
CA ARG A 91 17.36 5.84 -6.68
C ARG A 91 16.65 5.11 -7.82
N TYR A 92 16.77 3.78 -7.86
CA TYR A 92 16.13 2.99 -8.90
C TYR A 92 14.61 2.95 -8.67
N ARG A 93 13.87 3.28 -9.72
CA ARG A 93 12.40 3.24 -9.75
C ARG A 93 11.97 2.53 -11.02
N PRO A 94 11.49 1.28 -10.93
CA PRO A 94 11.02 0.55 -12.10
C PRO A 94 9.83 1.25 -12.74
N THR A 95 9.65 1.04 -14.04
CA THR A 95 8.40 1.45 -14.67
C THR A 95 7.23 0.60 -14.16
N VAL A 96 6.03 1.14 -14.23
CA VAL A 96 4.80 0.40 -13.89
C VAL A 96 4.69 -0.88 -14.72
N ALA A 97 4.97 -0.80 -16.02
CA ALA A 97 4.93 -1.97 -16.92
C ALA A 97 5.94 -3.06 -16.51
N GLU A 98 7.16 -2.69 -16.09
CA GLU A 98 8.16 -3.66 -15.63
C GLU A 98 7.75 -4.30 -14.30
N PHE A 99 7.19 -3.52 -13.40
CA PHE A 99 6.66 -4.00 -12.13
C PHE A 99 5.51 -4.99 -12.34
N LEU A 100 4.53 -4.66 -13.17
CA LEU A 100 3.40 -5.55 -13.48
C LEU A 100 3.86 -6.86 -14.12
N ARG A 101 4.76 -6.79 -15.10
CA ARG A 101 5.35 -7.99 -15.71
C ARG A 101 6.06 -8.86 -14.67
N HIS A 102 6.71 -8.25 -13.69
CA HIS A 102 7.33 -9.00 -12.59
C HIS A 102 6.29 -9.68 -11.71
N VAL A 103 5.17 -9.01 -11.39
CA VAL A 103 4.04 -9.62 -10.67
C VAL A 103 3.50 -10.83 -11.44
N ASP A 104 3.28 -10.69 -12.75
CA ASP A 104 2.77 -11.78 -13.60
C ASP A 104 3.73 -13.00 -13.62
N VAL A 105 5.04 -12.76 -13.74
CA VAL A 105 6.06 -13.82 -13.67
C VAL A 105 6.06 -14.52 -12.30
N LEU A 106 5.96 -13.76 -11.22
CA LEU A 106 5.90 -14.33 -9.88
C LEU A 106 4.60 -15.07 -9.62
N ARG A 107 3.46 -14.58 -10.12
CA ARG A 107 2.17 -15.26 -10.03
C ARG A 107 2.26 -16.66 -10.63
N ALA A 108 2.76 -16.76 -11.87
CA ALA A 108 2.94 -18.04 -12.55
C ALA A 108 3.95 -18.96 -11.83
N SER A 109 5.15 -18.44 -11.51
CA SER A 109 6.23 -19.26 -10.92
C SER A 109 5.95 -19.71 -9.50
N SER A 110 5.17 -18.95 -8.73
CA SER A 110 4.78 -19.32 -7.37
C SER A 110 3.53 -20.21 -7.30
N ARG A 111 2.89 -20.46 -8.44
CA ARG A 111 1.66 -21.26 -8.52
C ARG A 111 0.51 -20.66 -7.69
N TRP A 112 0.38 -19.33 -7.75
CA TRP A 112 -0.63 -18.57 -7.00
C TRP A 112 -2.05 -19.07 -7.22
N ASP A 113 -2.42 -19.35 -8.47
CA ASP A 113 -3.78 -19.72 -8.86
C ASP A 113 -4.23 -21.06 -8.24
N GLU A 114 -3.28 -21.91 -7.80
CA GLU A 114 -3.60 -23.16 -7.11
C GLU A 114 -4.02 -22.95 -5.64
N SER A 115 -3.65 -21.84 -5.05
CA SER A 115 -3.99 -21.48 -3.66
C SER A 115 -5.13 -20.47 -3.58
N PHE A 116 -5.50 -19.84 -4.70
CA PHE A 116 -6.49 -18.77 -4.74
C PHE A 116 -7.92 -19.33 -4.69
N VAL A 117 -8.75 -18.72 -3.84
CA VAL A 117 -10.19 -18.98 -3.72
C VAL A 117 -10.92 -17.66 -3.88
N GLU A 118 -11.72 -17.54 -4.93
CA GLU A 118 -12.50 -16.34 -5.20
C GLU A 118 -13.66 -16.22 -4.22
N THR A 119 -13.40 -15.53 -3.13
CA THR A 119 -14.39 -15.20 -2.12
C THR A 119 -13.92 -14.06 -1.23
N ARG A 120 -14.85 -13.29 -0.67
CA ARG A 120 -14.55 -12.25 0.30
C ARG A 120 -14.91 -12.71 1.70
N ILE A 121 -13.92 -12.90 2.54
CA ILE A 121 -14.09 -13.20 3.96
C ILE A 121 -14.65 -11.96 4.68
N GLN A 122 -15.73 -12.15 5.39
CA GLN A 122 -16.42 -11.10 6.14
C GLN A 122 -16.26 -11.22 7.65
N SER A 123 -15.88 -12.41 8.15
CA SER A 123 -15.62 -12.64 9.56
C SER A 123 -14.44 -13.57 9.79
N VAL A 124 -13.75 -13.38 10.91
CA VAL A 124 -12.66 -14.21 11.39
C VAL A 124 -12.95 -14.53 12.85
N ARG A 125 -13.40 -15.74 13.11
CA ARG A 125 -13.80 -16.18 14.45
C ARG A 125 -12.73 -17.05 15.08
N ALA A 126 -12.30 -16.69 16.28
CA ALA A 126 -11.38 -17.54 17.05
C ALA A 126 -12.06 -18.84 17.47
N VAL A 127 -11.43 -19.97 17.21
CA VAL A 127 -11.84 -21.32 17.62
C VAL A 127 -10.69 -22.04 18.28
N ASP A 128 -10.94 -23.25 18.81
CA ASP A 128 -9.89 -24.07 19.37
C ASP A 128 -8.76 -24.33 18.34
N GLY A 129 -7.55 -23.90 18.69
CA GLY A 129 -6.36 -24.11 17.87
C GLY A 129 -6.28 -23.31 16.58
N GLY A 130 -7.17 -22.32 16.33
CA GLY A 130 -7.13 -21.56 15.09
C GLY A 130 -8.22 -20.52 14.93
N PHE A 131 -8.56 -20.26 13.66
CA PHE A 131 -9.54 -19.28 13.21
C PHE A 131 -10.44 -19.90 12.14
N GLU A 132 -11.73 -19.77 12.29
CA GLU A 132 -12.71 -20.10 11.28
C GLU A 132 -12.98 -18.88 10.40
N LEU A 133 -13.04 -19.09 9.08
CA LEU A 133 -13.24 -18.07 8.06
C LEU A 133 -14.53 -18.35 7.28
N ASP A 134 -15.66 -17.75 7.69
CA ASP A 134 -16.97 -17.78 6.99
C ASP A 134 -17.37 -19.15 6.40
N GLY A 135 -17.10 -20.25 7.14
CA GLY A 135 -17.41 -21.60 6.66
C GLY A 135 -16.42 -22.20 5.65
N HIS A 136 -15.33 -21.47 5.32
CA HIS A 136 -14.25 -21.98 4.47
C HIS A 136 -13.20 -22.83 5.22
N GLY A 137 -13.52 -23.22 6.44
CA GLY A 137 -12.68 -24.08 7.28
C GLY A 137 -11.91 -23.31 8.34
N SER A 138 -11.11 -24.05 9.11
CA SER A 138 -10.29 -23.51 10.20
C SER A 138 -8.81 -23.57 9.88
N PHE A 139 -8.09 -22.52 10.26
CA PHE A 139 -6.67 -22.33 10.00
C PHE A 139 -5.94 -21.95 11.29
N ALA A 140 -4.84 -22.61 11.60
CA ALA A 140 -4.03 -22.26 12.76
C ALA A 140 -3.41 -20.86 12.62
N HIS A 141 -3.08 -20.46 11.41
CA HIS A 141 -2.44 -19.18 11.13
C HIS A 141 -3.18 -18.40 10.06
N VAL A 142 -3.54 -17.15 10.35
CA VAL A 142 -4.25 -16.26 9.43
C VAL A 142 -3.51 -14.92 9.32
N LEU A 143 -3.30 -14.46 8.09
CA LEU A 143 -2.78 -13.14 7.79
C LEU A 143 -3.85 -12.34 7.05
N LEU A 144 -4.23 -11.20 7.61
CA LEU A 144 -5.18 -10.28 7.00
C LEU A 144 -4.45 -9.18 6.24
N ALA A 145 -4.72 -9.05 4.95
CA ALA A 145 -4.19 -8.02 4.06
C ALA A 145 -5.32 -7.34 3.26
N PRO A 146 -6.32 -6.73 3.93
CA PRO A 146 -7.54 -6.24 3.28
C PRO A 146 -7.28 -5.06 2.32
N GLY A 147 -6.13 -4.39 2.44
CA GLY A 147 -5.76 -3.23 1.63
C GLY A 147 -6.38 -1.93 2.15
N HIS A 148 -6.56 -0.97 1.24
CA HIS A 148 -7.24 0.28 1.56
C HIS A 148 -8.75 0.10 1.46
N PRO A 149 -9.53 0.56 2.48
CA PRO A 149 -10.97 0.33 2.52
C PRO A 149 -11.79 1.12 1.50
N GLY A 150 -11.19 2.14 0.88
CA GLY A 150 -11.85 2.95 -0.14
C GLY A 150 -11.05 4.20 -0.48
N LEU A 151 -11.56 4.98 -1.43
CA LEU A 151 -11.04 6.29 -1.76
C LEU A 151 -11.53 7.32 -0.75
N ALA A 152 -10.66 8.24 -0.36
CA ALA A 152 -11.03 9.33 0.56
C ALA A 152 -11.59 10.50 -0.25
N ARG A 153 -12.88 10.81 -0.08
CA ARG A 153 -13.50 12.01 -0.62
C ARG A 153 -13.94 12.92 0.53
N PRO A 154 -13.65 14.22 0.47
CA PRO A 154 -14.26 15.18 1.38
C PRO A 154 -15.79 15.21 1.15
N PRO A 155 -16.61 15.11 2.22
CA PRO A 155 -18.07 15.06 2.08
C PRO A 155 -18.65 16.26 1.31
N GLU A 156 -18.03 17.42 1.42
CA GLU A 156 -18.41 18.65 0.71
C GLU A 156 -18.25 18.56 -0.81
N LEU A 157 -17.53 17.55 -1.31
CA LEU A 157 -17.31 17.33 -2.74
C LEU A 157 -18.15 16.18 -3.32
N ASP A 158 -18.81 15.38 -2.48
CA ASP A 158 -19.51 14.16 -2.93
C ASP A 158 -20.71 14.48 -3.88
N ALA A 159 -21.36 15.61 -3.71
CA ALA A 159 -22.53 16.00 -4.50
C ALA A 159 -22.17 16.86 -5.75
N ASP A 160 -20.93 17.25 -5.93
CA ASP A 160 -20.52 18.09 -7.07
C ASP A 160 -20.27 17.22 -8.30
N PRO A 161 -21.06 17.36 -9.38
CA PRO A 161 -20.93 16.51 -10.58
C PRO A 161 -19.63 16.72 -11.35
N ARG A 162 -18.86 17.79 -11.06
CA ARG A 162 -17.56 18.08 -11.67
C ARG A 162 -16.44 17.23 -11.02
N VAL A 163 -16.73 16.60 -9.86
CA VAL A 163 -15.72 15.91 -9.05
C VAL A 163 -15.49 14.49 -9.54
N VAL A 164 -14.23 14.19 -9.86
CA VAL A 164 -13.72 12.84 -10.08
C VAL A 164 -12.56 12.58 -9.09
N HIS A 165 -12.40 11.34 -8.66
CA HIS A 165 -11.23 11.00 -7.83
C HIS A 165 -10.01 10.71 -8.72
N ALA A 166 -8.81 11.12 -8.30
CA ALA A 166 -7.56 10.91 -9.05
C ALA A 166 -7.29 9.44 -9.43
N TYR A 167 -7.85 8.49 -8.66
CA TYR A 167 -7.73 7.04 -8.95
C TYR A 167 -8.94 6.46 -9.68
N GLU A 168 -9.79 7.29 -10.26
CA GLU A 168 -10.88 6.90 -11.17
C GLU A 168 -10.54 7.36 -12.59
N PRO A 169 -10.97 6.64 -13.63
CA PRO A 169 -10.73 7.03 -15.02
C PRO A 169 -11.27 8.42 -15.32
N HIS A 170 -10.44 9.29 -15.87
CA HIS A 170 -10.82 10.64 -16.26
C HIS A 170 -9.90 11.21 -17.35
N ASP A 171 -10.41 12.17 -18.08
CA ASP A 171 -9.65 13.09 -18.95
C ASP A 171 -9.57 14.45 -18.29
N TYR A 172 -8.84 15.39 -18.89
CA TYR A 172 -8.63 16.73 -18.36
C TYR A 172 -9.43 17.77 -19.11
N ALA A 173 -10.24 18.54 -18.40
CA ALA A 173 -10.86 19.76 -18.92
C ALA A 173 -9.82 20.88 -19.10
N SER A 174 -10.24 22.01 -19.69
CA SER A 174 -9.34 23.15 -19.90
C SER A 174 -8.94 23.84 -18.59
N ARG A 175 -9.82 23.84 -17.57
CA ARG A 175 -9.57 24.41 -16.25
C ARG A 175 -9.83 23.36 -15.16
N VAL A 176 -8.74 22.84 -14.61
CA VAL A 176 -8.75 21.76 -13.63
C VAL A 176 -8.38 22.29 -12.25
N VAL A 177 -9.22 22.01 -11.27
CA VAL A 177 -8.87 22.18 -9.85
C VAL A 177 -8.49 20.83 -9.27
N VAL A 178 -7.30 20.75 -8.65
CA VAL A 178 -6.83 19.55 -7.96
C VAL A 178 -6.88 19.78 -6.45
N VAL A 179 -7.73 19.02 -5.76
CA VAL A 179 -7.88 19.07 -4.30
C VAL A 179 -6.97 18.05 -3.64
N GLY A 180 -5.96 18.55 -2.93
CA GLY A 180 -4.95 17.72 -2.27
C GLY A 180 -3.55 18.27 -2.45
N ALA A 181 -2.59 17.69 -1.71
CA ALA A 181 -1.19 18.12 -1.75
C ALA A 181 -0.19 16.97 -1.66
N GLY A 182 -0.65 15.72 -1.75
CA GLY A 182 0.21 14.53 -1.71
C GLY A 182 0.75 14.13 -3.08
N MET A 183 1.29 12.92 -3.16
CA MET A 183 1.84 12.33 -4.38
C MET A 183 0.81 12.27 -5.52
N ALA A 184 -0.45 11.90 -5.21
CA ALA A 184 -1.51 11.89 -6.21
C ALA A 184 -1.77 13.28 -6.78
N ALA A 185 -1.87 14.31 -5.92
CA ALA A 185 -2.06 15.68 -6.37
C ALA A 185 -0.89 16.17 -7.25
N ALA A 186 0.36 15.90 -6.84
CA ALA A 186 1.52 16.28 -7.63
C ALA A 186 1.53 15.59 -9.01
N THR A 187 1.11 14.33 -9.07
CA THR A 187 0.99 13.60 -10.34
C THR A 187 -0.11 14.22 -11.22
N GLU A 188 -1.26 14.54 -10.64
CA GLU A 188 -2.38 15.16 -11.37
C GLU A 188 -2.04 16.57 -11.86
N TRP A 189 -1.31 17.36 -11.09
CA TRP A 189 -0.84 18.68 -11.59
C TRP A 189 -0.02 18.51 -12.86
N LEU A 190 0.93 17.56 -12.87
CA LEU A 190 1.78 17.36 -14.05
C LEU A 190 1.00 16.81 -15.23
N ASN A 191 0.13 15.83 -15.00
CA ASN A 191 -0.65 15.23 -16.07
C ASN A 191 -1.63 16.23 -16.71
N ALA A 192 -2.32 17.03 -15.90
CA ALA A 192 -3.23 18.07 -16.40
C ALA A 192 -2.47 19.16 -17.17
N LEU A 193 -1.31 19.62 -16.66
CA LEU A 193 -0.44 20.56 -17.37
C LEU A 193 0.09 20.01 -18.70
N GLU A 194 0.46 18.72 -18.74
CA GLU A 194 0.89 18.03 -19.96
C GLU A 194 -0.25 17.91 -20.98
N ALA A 195 -1.49 17.75 -20.51
CA ALA A 195 -2.69 17.77 -21.34
C ALA A 195 -3.07 19.17 -21.85
N GLY A 196 -2.38 20.22 -21.41
CA GLY A 196 -2.63 21.61 -21.84
C GLY A 196 -3.56 22.40 -20.94
N ALA A 197 -4.02 21.83 -19.82
CA ALA A 197 -4.93 22.50 -18.91
C ALA A 197 -4.28 23.64 -18.12
N GLU A 198 -5.10 24.59 -17.69
CA GLU A 198 -4.81 25.49 -16.58
C GLU A 198 -5.14 24.76 -15.27
N VAL A 199 -4.21 24.73 -14.32
CA VAL A 199 -4.31 23.94 -13.10
C VAL A 199 -4.33 24.83 -11.87
N THR A 200 -5.35 24.69 -11.05
CA THR A 200 -5.43 25.29 -9.73
C THR A 200 -5.26 24.22 -8.65
N SER A 201 -4.27 24.39 -7.77
CA SER A 201 -4.04 23.53 -6.61
C SER A 201 -4.78 24.07 -5.40
N VAL A 202 -5.78 23.33 -4.90
CA VAL A 202 -6.49 23.64 -3.66
C VAL A 202 -5.95 22.72 -2.55
N ARG A 203 -5.31 23.31 -1.55
CA ARG A 203 -4.62 22.57 -0.49
C ARG A 203 -4.69 23.28 0.87
N ARG A 204 -4.91 22.52 1.92
CA ARG A 204 -4.95 23.04 3.31
C ARG A 204 -3.56 23.28 3.91
N ARG A 205 -2.53 22.61 3.37
CA ARG A 205 -1.14 22.69 3.82
C ARG A 205 -0.21 22.59 2.63
N GLU A 206 0.91 23.27 2.71
CA GLU A 206 2.00 23.07 1.76
C GLU A 206 2.51 21.62 1.84
N PRO A 207 2.75 20.96 0.70
CA PRO A 207 3.30 19.63 0.68
C PRO A 207 4.76 19.62 1.10
N GLU A 208 5.12 18.63 1.91
CA GLU A 208 6.53 18.42 2.23
C GLU A 208 7.26 17.75 1.06
N ARG A 209 8.52 18.10 0.89
CA ARG A 209 9.38 17.51 -0.13
C ARG A 209 10.16 16.36 0.48
N ARG A 210 9.62 15.14 0.41
CA ARG A 210 10.21 13.93 0.98
C ARG A 210 10.35 12.84 -0.07
N PRO A 211 11.52 12.18 -0.19
CA PRO A 211 11.69 11.06 -1.12
C PRO A 211 10.80 9.87 -0.75
N LEU A 212 10.54 9.66 0.54
CA LEU A 212 9.68 8.61 1.09
C LEU A 212 8.68 9.22 2.09
N ASN A 213 7.52 8.59 2.26
CA ASN A 213 6.54 8.99 3.26
C ASN A 213 7.05 8.75 4.69
N VAL A 214 7.83 7.69 4.88
CA VAL A 214 8.38 7.25 6.16
C VAL A 214 9.87 7.56 6.22
N ALA A 215 10.32 8.09 7.33
CA ALA A 215 11.72 8.47 7.52
C ALA A 215 12.65 7.24 7.45
N ARG A 216 13.79 7.36 6.74
CA ARG A 216 14.77 6.27 6.55
C ARG A 216 15.18 5.53 7.83
N PRO A 217 15.40 6.18 8.99
CA PRO A 217 15.74 5.45 10.21
C PRO A 217 14.76 4.37 10.59
N LEU A 218 13.48 4.50 10.27
CA LEU A 218 12.43 3.52 10.58
C LEU A 218 12.50 2.23 9.76
N PHE A 219 13.30 2.21 8.70
CA PHE A 219 13.62 0.98 7.97
C PHE A 219 14.78 0.19 8.60
N THR A 220 15.46 0.76 9.62
CA THR A 220 16.55 0.11 10.34
C THR A 220 16.04 -0.60 11.60
N LYS A 221 16.76 -1.65 12.04
CA LYS A 221 16.44 -2.34 13.30
C LYS A 221 16.42 -1.40 14.50
N ARG A 222 17.39 -0.46 14.58
CA ARG A 222 17.49 0.52 15.67
C ARG A 222 16.34 1.51 15.70
N GLY A 223 16.01 2.08 14.55
CA GLY A 223 14.90 3.04 14.44
C GLY A 223 13.56 2.40 14.72
N LEU A 224 13.35 1.17 14.24
CA LEU A 224 12.13 0.41 14.50
C LEU A 224 12.01 0.02 15.99
N ALA A 225 13.11 -0.36 16.64
CA ALA A 225 13.11 -0.62 18.09
C ALA A 225 12.74 0.64 18.88
N ALA A 226 13.30 1.80 18.51
CA ALA A 226 12.94 3.09 19.13
C ALA A 226 11.44 3.43 18.91
N TYR A 227 10.92 3.20 17.70
CA TYR A 227 9.51 3.36 17.41
C TYR A 227 8.63 2.46 18.29
N HIS A 228 8.98 1.18 18.46
CA HIS A 228 8.23 0.26 19.32
C HIS A 228 8.29 0.62 20.81
N ALA A 229 9.36 1.28 21.26
CA ALA A 229 9.49 1.78 22.64
C ALA A 229 8.69 3.07 22.89
N THR A 230 8.14 3.71 21.85
CA THR A 230 7.34 4.92 21.98
C THR A 230 5.96 4.58 22.56
N ALA A 231 5.47 5.41 23.49
CA ALA A 231 4.14 5.26 24.08
C ALA A 231 3.03 5.27 23.01
N PRO A 232 1.91 4.51 23.20
CA PRO A 232 0.87 4.36 22.18
C PRO A 232 0.37 5.67 21.57
N ALA A 233 -0.02 6.64 22.39
CA ALA A 233 -0.51 7.92 21.90
C ALA A 233 0.52 8.68 21.05
N ALA A 234 1.79 8.70 21.47
CA ALA A 234 2.86 9.33 20.70
C ALA A 234 3.17 8.57 19.41
N ARG A 235 3.04 7.23 19.41
CA ARG A 235 3.16 6.40 18.21
C ARG A 235 2.05 6.71 17.21
N ALA A 236 0.81 6.89 17.66
CA ALA A 236 -0.31 7.28 16.81
C ALA A 236 -0.06 8.65 16.14
N GLU A 237 0.48 9.62 16.88
CA GLU A 237 0.83 10.93 16.30
C GLU A 237 1.97 10.84 15.27
N LEU A 238 2.97 9.99 15.50
CA LEU A 238 4.00 9.71 14.48
C LEU A 238 3.39 9.13 13.20
N LEU A 239 2.47 8.17 13.32
CA LEU A 239 1.79 7.56 12.16
C LEU A 239 0.92 8.58 11.40
N LYS A 240 0.25 9.50 12.09
CA LYS A 240 -0.45 10.62 11.45
C LYS A 240 0.52 11.50 10.66
N GLY A 241 1.69 11.79 11.22
CA GLY A 241 2.73 12.58 10.57
C GLY A 241 3.24 11.96 9.26
N PHE A 242 3.33 10.63 9.19
CA PHE A 242 3.71 9.93 7.93
C PHE A 242 2.62 10.01 6.86
N GLY A 243 1.37 10.22 7.25
CA GLY A 243 0.26 10.50 6.35
C GLY A 243 0.18 11.95 5.86
N ALA A 244 1.07 12.84 6.32
CA ALA A 244 1.08 14.24 5.86
C ALA A 244 1.36 14.33 4.35
N PRO A 245 0.77 15.33 3.66
CA PRO A 245 0.94 15.51 2.23
C PRO A 245 2.41 15.67 1.85
N SER A 246 2.90 14.83 0.93
CA SER A 246 4.29 14.92 0.48
C SER A 246 4.45 14.32 -0.91
N TYR A 247 5.44 14.82 -1.66
CA TYR A 247 5.93 14.21 -2.90
C TYR A 247 7.45 14.36 -3.01
N PRO A 248 8.15 13.54 -3.84
CA PRO A 248 9.60 13.58 -3.91
C PRO A 248 10.16 14.91 -4.40
N PRO A 249 11.33 15.36 -3.89
CA PRO A 249 12.08 16.45 -4.51
C PRO A 249 12.64 15.97 -5.86
N GLY A 250 12.79 16.88 -6.82
CA GLY A 250 13.46 16.58 -8.08
C GLY A 250 12.95 17.45 -9.22
N ARG A 251 13.85 17.68 -10.21
CA ARG A 251 13.55 18.54 -11.36
C ARG A 251 12.36 18.05 -12.19
N GLU A 252 12.07 16.75 -12.16
CA GLU A 252 10.90 16.17 -12.82
C GLU A 252 9.58 16.70 -12.27
N TRP A 253 9.55 17.13 -11.01
CA TRP A 253 8.40 17.74 -10.37
C TRP A 253 8.46 19.27 -10.42
N ASP A 254 9.61 19.85 -10.08
CA ASP A 254 9.76 21.28 -9.87
C ASP A 254 9.75 22.06 -11.18
N ALA A 255 10.53 21.62 -12.16
CA ALA A 255 10.69 22.40 -13.38
C ALA A 255 9.39 22.58 -14.21
N PRO A 256 8.52 21.57 -14.36
CA PRO A 256 7.22 21.77 -15.02
C PRO A 256 6.31 22.72 -14.24
N LEU A 257 6.24 22.60 -12.90
CA LEU A 257 5.39 23.45 -12.07
C LEU A 257 5.86 24.92 -12.08
N GLU A 258 7.17 25.16 -11.94
CA GLU A 258 7.77 26.49 -12.00
C GLU A 258 7.55 27.17 -13.37
N ARG A 259 7.65 26.38 -14.45
CA ARG A 259 7.36 26.89 -15.79
C ARG A 259 5.89 27.24 -15.90
N ALA A 260 4.99 26.33 -15.55
CA ALA A 260 3.56 26.56 -15.63
C ALA A 260 3.10 27.75 -14.77
N ALA A 261 3.71 27.93 -13.58
CA ALA A 261 3.42 29.08 -12.74
C ALA A 261 3.85 30.42 -13.39
N ARG A 262 5.03 30.45 -14.04
CA ARG A 262 5.48 31.64 -14.79
C ARG A 262 4.61 31.94 -16.01
N ASP A 263 4.10 30.90 -16.66
CA ASP A 263 3.24 30.99 -17.83
C ASP A 263 1.76 31.27 -17.46
N GLY A 264 1.45 31.46 -16.16
CA GLY A 264 0.11 31.68 -15.64
C GLY A 264 -0.83 30.48 -15.78
N ARG A 265 -0.30 29.25 -15.90
CA ARG A 265 -1.08 28.00 -16.02
C ARG A 265 -1.12 27.15 -14.76
N PHE A 266 -0.39 27.53 -13.72
CA PHE A 266 -0.43 26.86 -12.42
C PHE A 266 -0.63 27.88 -11.30
N HIS A 267 -1.72 27.70 -10.53
CA HIS A 267 -2.11 28.58 -9.44
C HIS A 267 -2.32 27.80 -8.14
N VAL A 268 -2.27 28.51 -7.02
CA VAL A 268 -2.68 27.99 -5.71
C VAL A 268 -3.83 28.83 -5.21
N ALA A 269 -4.91 28.18 -4.80
CA ALA A 269 -6.12 28.82 -4.29
C ALA A 269 -6.70 28.08 -3.08
N THR A 270 -7.71 28.65 -2.47
CA THR A 270 -8.43 28.08 -1.32
C THR A 270 -9.85 27.62 -1.67
N ASP A 271 -10.32 27.90 -2.89
CA ASP A 271 -11.67 27.61 -3.36
C ASP A 271 -11.64 26.91 -4.73
N LEU A 272 -12.82 26.52 -5.22
CA LEU A 272 -13.01 25.79 -6.47
C LEU A 272 -13.51 26.71 -7.60
N ASN A 273 -13.37 28.02 -7.47
CA ASN A 273 -13.91 28.96 -8.42
C ASN A 273 -13.29 28.79 -9.82
N GLY A 274 -14.13 28.89 -10.85
CA GLY A 274 -13.70 28.74 -12.22
C GLY A 274 -13.38 27.32 -12.69
N ALA A 275 -13.52 26.30 -11.84
CA ALA A 275 -13.28 24.92 -12.22
C ALA A 275 -14.33 24.41 -13.22
N GLU A 276 -13.86 23.82 -14.31
CA GLU A 276 -14.67 22.96 -15.19
C GLU A 276 -14.65 21.51 -14.71
N GLN A 277 -13.55 21.11 -14.09
CA GLN A 277 -13.37 19.80 -13.48
C GLN A 277 -12.65 19.93 -12.14
N VAL A 278 -13.03 19.10 -11.18
CA VAL A 278 -12.39 19.00 -9.87
C VAL A 278 -11.83 17.60 -9.69
N ILE A 279 -10.52 17.46 -9.52
CA ILE A 279 -9.86 16.18 -9.25
C ILE A 279 -9.59 16.07 -7.76
N CYS A 280 -10.26 15.11 -7.12
CA CYS A 280 -10.08 14.81 -5.71
C CYS A 280 -8.84 13.91 -5.53
N ALA A 281 -7.70 14.48 -5.16
CA ALA A 281 -6.42 13.80 -4.98
C ALA A 281 -6.09 13.61 -3.49
N THR A 282 -7.09 13.24 -2.68
CA THR A 282 -7.01 13.11 -1.22
C THR A 282 -6.60 11.73 -0.73
N GLY A 283 -6.39 10.80 -1.69
CA GLY A 283 -5.86 9.46 -1.41
C GLY A 283 -6.92 8.47 -0.94
N PHE A 284 -6.63 7.73 0.11
CA PHE A 284 -7.45 6.62 0.58
C PHE A 284 -7.99 6.86 1.99
N ALA A 285 -9.19 6.34 2.25
CA ALA A 285 -9.71 6.21 3.60
C ALA A 285 -8.71 5.38 4.46
N ARG A 286 -8.60 5.71 5.72
CA ARG A 286 -7.66 5.09 6.65
C ARG A 286 -8.35 4.80 7.97
N GLY A 287 -7.97 3.68 8.58
CA GLY A 287 -8.49 3.25 9.86
C GLY A 287 -9.30 1.96 9.72
N PHE A 288 -9.30 1.19 10.80
CA PHE A 288 -10.03 -0.07 10.84
C PHE A 288 -11.56 0.15 10.75
N GLU A 289 -12.04 1.31 11.16
CA GLU A 289 -13.47 1.68 11.16
C GLU A 289 -14.08 1.71 9.76
N HIS A 290 -13.26 1.97 8.75
CA HIS A 290 -13.68 2.00 7.34
C HIS A 290 -13.64 0.64 6.64
N ASP A 291 -13.07 -0.38 7.28
CA ASP A 291 -13.02 -1.76 6.78
C ASP A 291 -13.96 -2.65 7.58
N ALA A 292 -14.97 -3.21 6.93
CA ALA A 292 -16.02 -3.97 7.60
C ALA A 292 -15.47 -5.22 8.33
N LEU A 293 -14.46 -5.91 7.76
CA LEU A 293 -13.83 -7.07 8.38
C LEU A 293 -13.05 -6.67 9.64
N LEU A 294 -12.23 -5.62 9.54
CA LEU A 294 -11.41 -5.17 10.67
C LEU A 294 -12.27 -4.58 11.79
N ARG A 295 -13.30 -3.81 11.45
CA ARG A 295 -14.26 -3.28 12.44
C ARG A 295 -14.94 -4.40 13.21
N ARG A 296 -15.48 -5.39 12.50
CA ARG A 296 -16.10 -6.57 13.12
C ARG A 296 -15.10 -7.32 14.00
N LEU A 297 -13.88 -7.52 13.55
CA LEU A 297 -12.82 -8.18 14.32
C LEU A 297 -12.55 -7.45 15.65
N VAL A 298 -12.49 -6.10 15.62
CA VAL A 298 -12.31 -5.29 16.82
C VAL A 298 -13.51 -5.43 17.77
N GLU A 299 -14.72 -5.34 17.24
CA GLU A 299 -15.97 -5.42 18.02
C GLU A 299 -16.18 -6.80 18.65
N GLU A 300 -16.01 -7.88 17.87
CA GLU A 300 -16.24 -9.26 18.34
C GLU A 300 -15.21 -9.73 19.36
N HIS A 301 -13.97 -9.26 19.26
CA HIS A 301 -12.87 -9.73 20.12
C HIS A 301 -12.40 -8.68 21.15
N GLY A 302 -13.02 -7.50 21.19
CA GLY A 302 -12.62 -6.44 22.13
C GLY A 302 -11.15 -6.03 21.96
N LEU A 303 -10.66 -5.92 20.72
CA LEU A 303 -9.24 -5.65 20.46
C LEU A 303 -8.85 -4.26 20.94
N GLU A 304 -7.65 -4.16 21.47
CA GLU A 304 -7.04 -2.88 21.82
C GLU A 304 -6.82 -2.03 20.56
N THR A 305 -7.26 -0.79 20.63
CA THR A 305 -7.11 0.20 19.54
C THR A 305 -6.52 1.49 20.07
N GLU A 306 -5.76 2.18 19.24
CA GLU A 306 -5.30 3.53 19.51
C GLU A 306 -5.67 4.40 18.30
N GLN A 307 -6.62 5.31 18.50
CA GLN A 307 -7.24 6.12 17.45
C GLN A 307 -7.78 5.20 16.32
N ARG A 308 -7.26 5.30 15.10
CA ARG A 308 -7.66 4.52 13.92
C ARG A 308 -6.90 3.21 13.72
N TRP A 309 -5.99 2.85 14.61
CA TRP A 309 -5.16 1.66 14.46
C TRP A 309 -5.51 0.58 15.48
N ILE A 310 -5.50 -0.66 15.02
CA ILE A 310 -5.49 -1.83 15.91
C ILE A 310 -4.08 -1.94 16.50
N VAL A 311 -3.97 -2.10 17.81
CA VAL A 311 -2.70 -2.27 18.51
C VAL A 311 -2.12 -3.65 18.19
N LEU A 312 -0.96 -3.66 17.57
CA LEU A 312 -0.25 -4.89 17.17
C LEU A 312 1.05 -5.04 17.95
N ALA A 313 1.47 -6.28 18.13
CA ALA A 313 2.82 -6.60 18.56
C ALA A 313 3.85 -6.21 17.47
N ALA A 314 5.10 -6.11 17.85
CA ALA A 314 6.19 -5.73 16.94
C ALA A 314 6.37 -6.68 15.75
N ASP A 315 5.86 -7.90 15.84
CA ASP A 315 5.89 -8.91 14.77
C ASP A 315 4.62 -8.89 13.88
N SER A 316 3.82 -7.85 13.95
CA SER A 316 2.56 -7.64 13.21
C SER A 316 1.42 -8.57 13.63
N THR A 317 1.54 -9.26 14.77
CA THR A 317 0.46 -10.09 15.31
C THR A 317 -0.53 -9.28 16.15
N VAL A 318 -1.78 -9.77 16.22
CA VAL A 318 -2.82 -9.29 17.13
C VAL A 318 -2.62 -10.01 18.48
N PRO A 319 -2.18 -9.31 19.57
CA PRO A 319 -1.78 -9.97 20.81
C PRO A 319 -2.89 -10.82 21.42
N ALA A 320 -4.12 -10.32 21.49
CA ALA A 320 -5.26 -11.01 22.08
C ALA A 320 -5.67 -12.30 21.33
N LEU A 321 -5.26 -12.43 20.06
CA LEU A 321 -5.62 -13.54 19.17
C LEU A 321 -4.43 -14.39 18.74
N THR A 322 -3.27 -14.23 19.38
CA THR A 322 -2.06 -14.97 19.03
C THR A 322 -1.48 -15.64 20.27
N ASP A 323 -1.20 -16.94 20.16
CA ASP A 323 -0.57 -17.75 21.21
C ASP A 323 0.47 -18.73 20.62
N ALA A 324 0.82 -19.78 21.33
CA ALA A 324 1.78 -20.78 20.90
C ALA A 324 1.27 -21.65 19.73
N THR A 325 -0.06 -21.75 19.55
CA THR A 325 -0.70 -22.69 18.62
C THR A 325 -1.33 -21.97 17.41
N ARG A 326 -1.75 -20.73 17.58
CA ARG A 326 -2.44 -19.95 16.56
C ARG A 326 -1.87 -18.55 16.41
N THR A 327 -2.01 -17.99 15.22
CA THR A 327 -1.50 -16.64 14.92
C THR A 327 -2.48 -15.88 14.04
N LEU A 328 -2.85 -14.67 14.46
CA LEU A 328 -3.49 -13.68 13.61
C LEU A 328 -2.54 -12.51 13.39
N SER A 329 -2.26 -12.20 12.12
CA SER A 329 -1.36 -11.11 11.73
C SER A 329 -2.04 -10.13 10.78
N LEU A 330 -1.64 -8.86 10.82
CA LEU A 330 -2.08 -7.83 9.87
C LEU A 330 -0.92 -7.40 8.96
N ALA A 331 -1.20 -7.21 7.67
CA ALA A 331 -0.25 -6.74 6.66
C ALA A 331 -0.81 -5.57 5.85
N GLY A 332 0.06 -4.92 5.06
CA GLY A 332 -0.33 -3.73 4.30
C GLY A 332 -0.68 -2.56 5.22
N VAL A 333 -1.58 -1.69 4.78
CA VAL A 333 -1.97 -0.47 5.53
C VAL A 333 -2.46 -0.77 6.94
N SER A 334 -3.12 -1.91 7.17
CA SER A 334 -3.59 -2.34 8.49
C SER A 334 -2.45 -2.73 9.44
N GLY A 335 -1.27 -3.05 8.91
CA GLY A 335 -0.07 -3.41 9.68
C GLY A 335 0.79 -2.22 10.12
N GLN A 336 0.38 -0.98 9.84
CA GLN A 336 1.21 0.23 10.11
C GLN A 336 1.57 0.43 11.58
N TRP A 337 0.75 -0.07 12.51
CA TRP A 337 1.07 -0.02 13.93
C TRP A 337 2.33 -0.81 14.29
N ALA A 338 2.56 -1.93 13.66
CA ALA A 338 3.77 -2.73 13.88
C ALA A 338 4.95 -2.24 13.04
N TYR A 339 4.68 -1.74 11.84
CA TYR A 339 5.71 -1.27 10.92
C TYR A 339 5.22 -0.03 10.15
N PRO A 340 5.74 1.17 10.41
CA PRO A 340 5.24 2.42 9.85
C PRO A 340 5.13 2.44 8.32
N ALA A 341 6.02 1.73 7.63
CA ALA A 341 6.04 1.61 6.18
C ALA A 341 5.27 0.39 5.64
N ALA A 342 4.35 -0.20 6.42
CA ALA A 342 3.65 -1.43 6.06
C ALA A 342 2.80 -1.34 4.78
N ASP A 343 2.42 -0.13 4.36
CA ASP A 343 1.74 0.14 3.09
C ASP A 343 2.67 0.16 1.87
N THR A 344 3.96 -0.05 2.07
CA THR A 344 4.96 -0.22 1.00
C THR A 344 5.26 -1.70 0.76
N LEU A 345 5.80 -2.05 -0.42
CA LEU A 345 6.21 -3.43 -0.72
C LEU A 345 7.26 -3.96 0.27
N VAL A 346 8.16 -3.11 0.74
CA VAL A 346 9.13 -3.45 1.80
C VAL A 346 8.41 -3.79 3.11
N GLY A 347 7.42 -2.99 3.49
CA GLY A 347 6.65 -3.20 4.70
C GLY A 347 5.76 -4.44 4.65
N MET A 348 5.17 -4.73 3.51
CA MET A 348 4.43 -5.97 3.28
C MET A 348 5.34 -7.18 3.47
N LYS A 349 6.59 -7.14 2.99
CA LYS A 349 7.60 -8.19 3.23
C LYS A 349 7.95 -8.35 4.72
N TYR A 350 7.92 -7.26 5.49
CA TYR A 350 8.18 -7.35 6.94
C TYR A 350 7.14 -8.22 7.64
N ALA A 351 5.86 -7.92 7.47
CA ALA A 351 4.77 -8.71 8.04
C ALA A 351 4.80 -10.16 7.55
N ALA A 352 4.99 -10.35 6.24
CA ALA A 352 5.06 -11.68 5.62
C ALA A 352 6.16 -12.57 6.20
N ARG A 353 7.37 -12.04 6.41
CA ARG A 353 8.50 -12.79 7.00
C ARG A 353 8.25 -13.14 8.46
N ARG A 354 7.61 -12.26 9.22
CA ARG A 354 7.23 -12.52 10.62
C ARG A 354 6.17 -13.60 10.70
N PHE A 355 5.19 -13.54 9.82
CA PHE A 355 4.15 -14.55 9.70
C PHE A 355 4.73 -15.92 9.31
N LEU A 356 5.60 -15.98 8.30
CA LEU A 356 6.32 -17.21 7.93
C LEU A 356 7.03 -17.86 9.13
N ALA A 357 7.75 -17.04 9.92
CA ALA A 357 8.46 -17.55 11.10
C ALA A 357 7.53 -18.14 12.15
N LYS A 358 6.28 -17.68 12.27
CA LYS A 358 5.25 -18.26 13.15
C LYS A 358 4.74 -19.58 12.57
N VAL A 359 4.38 -19.60 11.30
CA VAL A 359 3.90 -20.80 10.61
C VAL A 359 4.92 -21.95 10.69
N GLN A 360 6.22 -21.65 10.54
CA GLN A 360 7.27 -22.66 10.57
C GLN A 360 7.55 -23.22 11.98
N ARG A 361 7.26 -22.47 13.05
CA ARG A 361 7.49 -22.91 14.43
C ARG A 361 6.42 -23.87 14.95
N CYS A 362 5.22 -23.86 14.35
CA CYS A 362 4.17 -24.80 14.70
C CYS A 362 4.27 -26.04 13.81
N PRO A 363 4.75 -27.18 14.33
CA PRO A 363 4.74 -28.42 13.55
C PRO A 363 3.29 -28.78 13.23
N THR A 364 3.04 -29.19 11.99
CA THR A 364 1.79 -29.83 11.59
C THR A 364 1.57 -31.07 12.48
N ARG A 365 0.47 -31.08 13.24
CA ARG A 365 -0.05 -32.31 13.85
C ARG A 365 -0.60 -33.23 12.78
#